data_31b43dc09ea585a98ba2895394fe157b
#
_entry.id   31b43dc09ea585a98ba2895394fe157b
#
_cell.length_a   1.000
_cell.length_b   1.000
_cell.length_c   1.000
_cell.angle_alpha   90.00
_cell.angle_beta   90.00
_cell.angle_gamma   90.00
#
_symmetry.space_group_name_H-M   'P 1'
#
loop_
_entity.id
_entity.type
_entity.pdbx_description
1 polymer ?
#
loop_
_entity_poly.entity_id
_entity_poly.type
_entity_poly.pdbx_seq_one_letter_code
_entity_poly.pdbx_strand_id
1 'polypeptide(L)'
;MDVNKLMAELERKHPGESEYLQAVREVLMTVEEAYNQHPEFEANRIAERIVEPDRIFTFKVVWVDDKGDVQVNLGYRIQFNNAIGPYKGGLRFHPSVNPSILKFLGFEQIFKNALTTLPMGCLLYTSDAAD
;
A
#
# COMPACT_ATOMS: atom_id res chain seq x y z
N MET A 1 10.51 -7.27 17.39
CA MET A 1 10.46 -7.48 15.92
C MET A 1 11.85 -7.72 15.39
N ASP A 2 12.01 -8.65 14.47
CA ASP A 2 13.23 -8.85 13.66
C ASP A 2 12.90 -8.45 12.22
N VAL A 3 13.40 -7.30 11.80
CA VAL A 3 13.10 -6.73 10.47
C VAL A 3 13.57 -7.64 9.35
N ASN A 4 14.74 -8.28 9.48
CA ASN A 4 15.28 -9.14 8.44
C ASN A 4 14.41 -10.38 8.23
N LYS A 5 13.94 -10.98 9.31
CA LYS A 5 13.04 -12.13 9.26
C LYS A 5 11.70 -11.76 8.61
N LEU A 6 11.10 -10.66 9.02
CA LEU A 6 9.83 -10.19 8.45
C LEU A 6 9.98 -9.86 6.97
N MET A 7 11.06 -9.19 6.57
CA MET A 7 11.31 -8.88 5.16
C MET A 7 11.50 -10.14 4.31
N ALA A 8 12.20 -11.15 4.79
CA ALA A 8 12.35 -12.41 4.07
C ALA A 8 10.98 -13.11 3.82
N GLU A 9 10.05 -13.02 4.77
CA GLU A 9 8.70 -13.54 4.58
C GLU A 9 7.92 -12.73 3.54
N LEU A 10 8.02 -11.39 3.59
CA LEU A 10 7.35 -10.51 2.63
C LEU A 10 7.88 -10.67 1.20
N GLU A 11 9.19 -10.77 1.04
CA GLU A 11 9.82 -11.01 -0.28
C GLU A 11 9.34 -12.31 -0.92
N ARG A 12 9.14 -13.35 -0.10
CA ARG A 12 8.58 -14.62 -0.58
C ARG A 12 7.11 -14.52 -0.97
N LYS A 13 6.32 -13.69 -0.26
CA LYS A 13 4.88 -13.50 -0.53
C LYS A 13 4.64 -12.56 -1.73
N HIS A 14 5.49 -11.57 -1.90
CA HIS A 14 5.33 -10.48 -2.87
C HIS A 14 6.53 -10.40 -3.83
N PRO A 15 6.82 -11.47 -4.60
CA PRO A 15 7.97 -11.50 -5.50
C PRO A 15 7.84 -10.43 -6.57
N GLY A 16 8.93 -9.68 -6.80
CA GLY A 16 9.00 -8.65 -7.85
C GLY A 16 8.36 -7.30 -7.49
N GLU A 17 7.83 -7.14 -6.28
CA GLU A 17 7.25 -5.88 -5.82
C GLU A 17 8.32 -5.00 -5.13
N SER A 18 9.34 -4.60 -5.89
CA SER A 18 10.55 -3.94 -5.36
C SER A 18 10.29 -2.63 -4.66
N GLU A 19 9.42 -1.77 -5.21
CA GLU A 19 9.11 -0.46 -4.65
C GLU A 19 8.41 -0.60 -3.29
N TYR A 20 7.46 -1.51 -3.21
CA TYR A 20 6.77 -1.80 -1.97
C TYR A 20 7.69 -2.39 -0.90
N LEU A 21 8.47 -3.40 -1.26
CA LEU A 21 9.38 -4.07 -0.34
C LEU A 21 10.47 -3.13 0.19
N GLN A 22 10.99 -2.25 -0.67
CA GLN A 22 11.95 -1.23 -0.26
C GLN A 22 11.36 -0.26 0.77
N ALA A 23 10.19 0.29 0.50
CA ALA A 23 9.53 1.22 1.41
C ALA A 23 9.22 0.58 2.77
N VAL A 24 8.74 -0.68 2.77
CA VAL A 24 8.51 -1.42 4.01
C VAL A 24 9.80 -1.59 4.80
N ARG A 25 10.88 -1.99 4.15
CA ARG A 25 12.20 -2.15 4.79
C ARG A 25 12.68 -0.85 5.45
N GLU A 26 12.64 0.26 4.72
CA GLU A 26 13.10 1.56 5.21
C GLU A 26 12.32 2.02 6.46
N VAL A 27 11.01 1.90 6.44
CA VAL A 27 10.17 2.28 7.58
C VAL A 27 10.40 1.35 8.76
N LEU A 28 10.40 0.02 8.55
CA LEU A 28 10.56 -0.94 9.63
C LEU A 28 11.93 -0.79 10.33
N MET A 29 13.00 -0.57 9.58
CA MET A 29 14.34 -0.31 10.15
C MET A 29 14.35 0.97 11.00
N THR A 30 13.60 1.98 10.59
CA THR A 30 13.53 3.25 11.35
C THR A 30 12.78 3.09 12.68
N VAL A 31 11.74 2.25 12.71
CA VAL A 31 10.89 2.10 13.90
C VAL A 31 11.27 0.89 14.77
N GLU A 32 12.21 0.07 14.37
CA GLU A 32 12.56 -1.20 15.03
C GLU A 32 12.88 -1.03 16.52
N GLU A 33 13.70 -0.04 16.85
CA GLU A 33 14.10 0.22 18.24
C GLU A 33 12.90 0.61 19.10
N ALA A 34 12.09 1.56 18.62
CA ALA A 34 10.90 2.00 19.33
C ALA A 34 9.86 0.86 19.46
N TYR A 35 9.68 0.07 18.41
CA TYR A 35 8.79 -1.09 18.43
C TYR A 35 9.19 -2.12 19.49
N ASN A 36 10.50 -2.41 19.60
CA ASN A 36 11.02 -3.41 20.53
C ASN A 36 10.96 -2.99 22.01
N GLN A 37 10.71 -1.71 22.29
CA GLN A 37 10.43 -1.21 23.65
C GLN A 37 9.00 -1.55 24.11
N HIS A 38 8.14 -2.05 23.22
CA HIS A 38 6.73 -2.34 23.44
C HIS A 38 6.41 -3.83 23.16
N PRO A 39 6.61 -4.73 24.16
CA PRO A 39 6.35 -6.17 24.00
C PRO A 39 4.92 -6.48 23.54
N GLU A 40 3.96 -5.63 23.87
CA GLU A 40 2.56 -5.76 23.44
C GLU A 40 2.39 -5.62 21.92
N PHE A 41 3.27 -4.91 21.23
CA PHE A 41 3.24 -4.81 19.76
C PHE A 41 3.59 -6.14 19.11
N GLU A 42 4.59 -6.82 19.61
CA GLU A 42 4.98 -8.16 19.14
C GLU A 42 3.89 -9.20 19.44
N ALA A 43 3.33 -9.18 20.66
CA ALA A 43 2.25 -10.09 21.06
C ALA A 43 1.01 -9.95 20.18
N ASN A 44 0.73 -8.75 19.67
CA ASN A 44 -0.39 -8.47 18.79
C ASN A 44 -0.02 -8.49 17.30
N ARG A 45 1.22 -8.84 16.95
CA ARG A 45 1.73 -8.93 15.58
C ARG A 45 1.50 -7.64 14.78
N ILE A 46 1.74 -6.49 15.40
CA ILE A 46 1.43 -5.19 14.81
C ILE A 46 2.24 -4.96 13.53
N ALA A 47 3.53 -5.37 13.51
CA ALA A 47 4.38 -5.21 12.33
C ALA A 47 3.81 -5.95 11.12
N GLU A 48 3.45 -7.24 11.28
CA GLU A 48 2.88 -8.04 10.19
C GLU A 48 1.52 -7.53 9.72
N ARG A 49 0.74 -6.97 10.62
CA ARG A 49 -0.57 -6.38 10.28
C ARG A 49 -0.48 -5.07 9.56
N ILE A 50 0.56 -4.27 9.84
CA ILE A 50 0.69 -2.93 9.25
C ILE A 50 1.34 -2.97 7.86
N VAL A 51 2.12 -4.00 7.57
CA VAL A 51 2.78 -4.14 6.27
C VAL A 51 1.91 -4.79 5.20
N GLU A 52 0.83 -5.44 5.56
CA GLU A 52 -0.09 -6.04 4.58
C GLU A 52 -1.34 -5.17 4.38
N PRO A 53 -1.78 -4.94 3.16
CA PRO A 53 -3.04 -4.23 2.92
C PRO A 53 -4.24 -5.07 3.34
N ASP A 54 -5.29 -4.40 3.81
CA ASP A 54 -6.54 -5.07 4.17
C ASP A 54 -7.23 -5.70 2.96
N ARG A 55 -7.23 -5.00 1.80
CA ARG A 55 -7.86 -5.48 0.56
C ARG A 55 -7.23 -4.84 -0.67
N ILE A 56 -7.17 -5.63 -1.74
CA ILE A 56 -6.80 -5.18 -3.07
C ILE A 56 -7.91 -5.57 -4.04
N PHE A 57 -8.41 -4.61 -4.80
CA PHE A 57 -9.35 -4.83 -5.89
C PHE A 57 -8.66 -4.55 -7.20
N THR A 58 -8.76 -5.49 -8.14
CA THR A 58 -8.36 -5.31 -9.52
C THR A 58 -9.59 -5.45 -10.38
N PHE A 59 -9.84 -4.51 -11.26
CA PHE A 59 -11.03 -4.50 -12.10
C PHE A 59 -10.74 -3.95 -13.49
N LYS A 60 -11.54 -4.38 -14.44
CA LYS A 60 -11.48 -3.93 -15.83
C LYS A 60 -12.27 -2.62 -16.00
N VAL A 61 -11.67 -1.67 -16.70
CA VAL A 61 -12.32 -0.41 -17.12
C VAL A 61 -12.41 -0.41 -18.64
N VAL A 62 -13.61 -0.33 -19.16
CA VAL A 62 -13.86 -0.22 -20.62
C VAL A 62 -14.43 1.17 -20.90
N TRP A 63 -13.81 1.88 -21.84
CA TRP A 63 -14.21 3.23 -22.21
C TRP A 63 -13.97 3.49 -23.70
N VAL A 64 -14.52 4.57 -24.22
CA VAL A 64 -14.35 4.98 -25.62
C VAL A 64 -13.54 6.26 -25.64
N ASP A 65 -12.47 6.27 -26.41
CA ASP A 65 -11.59 7.45 -26.54
C ASP A 65 -12.19 8.51 -27.50
N ASP A 66 -11.50 9.64 -27.62
CA ASP A 66 -11.92 10.78 -28.46
C ASP A 66 -11.94 10.44 -29.97
N LYS A 67 -11.32 9.35 -30.38
CA LYS A 67 -11.34 8.84 -31.75
C LYS A 67 -12.49 7.88 -32.02
N GLY A 68 -13.22 7.49 -30.98
CA GLY A 68 -14.30 6.53 -31.05
C GLY A 68 -13.86 5.07 -30.89
N ASP A 69 -12.59 4.82 -30.55
CA ASP A 69 -12.05 3.48 -30.34
C ASP A 69 -12.30 2.99 -28.92
N VAL A 70 -12.62 1.70 -28.80
CA VAL A 70 -12.83 1.07 -27.49
C VAL A 70 -11.49 0.73 -26.86
N GLN A 71 -11.28 1.29 -25.68
CA GLN A 71 -10.11 1.05 -24.84
C GLN A 71 -10.44 0.15 -23.66
N VAL A 72 -9.47 -0.65 -23.23
CA VAL A 72 -9.59 -1.55 -22.07
C VAL A 72 -8.40 -1.37 -21.16
N ASN A 73 -8.63 -0.86 -19.97
CA ASN A 73 -7.61 -0.63 -18.95
C ASN A 73 -7.88 -1.47 -17.69
N LEU A 74 -6.85 -1.63 -16.86
CA LEU A 74 -6.99 -2.18 -15.52
C LEU A 74 -7.05 -1.06 -14.50
N GLY A 75 -8.01 -1.16 -13.59
CA GLY A 75 -8.11 -0.30 -12.43
C GLY A 75 -7.73 -1.07 -11.16
N TYR A 76 -7.14 -0.36 -10.21
CA TYR A 76 -6.75 -0.93 -8.92
C TYR A 76 -7.29 -0.06 -7.79
N ARG A 77 -7.69 -0.70 -6.70
CA ARG A 77 -8.06 -0.03 -5.46
C ARG A 77 -7.41 -0.77 -4.31
N ILE A 78 -6.53 -0.12 -3.57
CA ILE A 78 -5.90 -0.69 -2.39
C ILE A 78 -6.46 -0.02 -1.15
N GLN A 79 -7.14 -0.80 -0.31
CA GLN A 79 -7.53 -0.45 1.05
C GLN A 79 -6.43 -0.95 1.97
N PHE A 80 -5.54 -0.05 2.37
CA PHE A 80 -4.33 -0.48 3.05
C PHE A 80 -4.59 -0.73 4.54
N ASN A 81 -5.12 0.25 5.27
CA ASN A 81 -5.39 0.13 6.69
C ASN A 81 -6.45 1.14 7.14
N ASN A 82 -7.39 0.72 7.97
CA ASN A 82 -8.47 1.57 8.51
C ASN A 82 -8.45 1.71 10.03
N ALA A 83 -7.36 1.37 10.70
CA ALA A 83 -7.27 1.37 12.15
C ALA A 83 -7.54 2.74 12.79
N ILE A 84 -7.17 3.83 12.12
CA ILE A 84 -7.36 5.20 12.62
C ILE A 84 -8.53 5.94 11.97
N GLY A 85 -9.22 5.34 11.01
CA GLY A 85 -10.38 5.96 10.35
C GLY A 85 -10.71 5.34 9.01
N PRO A 86 -11.73 5.87 8.31
CA PRO A 86 -12.18 5.32 7.04
C PRO A 86 -11.10 5.41 5.97
N TYR A 87 -11.14 4.47 5.03
CA TYR A 87 -10.23 4.48 3.89
C TYR A 87 -10.44 5.74 3.05
N LYS A 88 -9.42 6.58 2.97
CA LYS A 88 -9.41 7.81 2.18
C LYS A 88 -8.02 8.04 1.57
N GLY A 89 -7.99 8.39 0.29
CA GLY A 89 -6.74 8.62 -0.42
C GLY A 89 -6.95 9.26 -1.78
N GLY A 90 -5.86 9.38 -2.52
CA GLY A 90 -5.83 10.02 -3.83
C GLY A 90 -6.20 9.09 -4.97
N LEU A 91 -6.39 9.68 -6.14
CA LEU A 91 -6.54 9.02 -7.43
C LEU A 91 -5.31 9.31 -8.27
N ARG A 92 -4.78 8.29 -8.94
CA ARG A 92 -3.64 8.42 -9.85
C ARG A 92 -3.98 7.81 -11.21
N PHE A 93 -3.81 8.59 -12.26
CA PHE A 93 -3.85 8.12 -13.64
C PHE A 93 -2.45 8.20 -14.21
N HIS A 94 -1.84 7.07 -14.51
CA HIS A 94 -0.51 7.02 -15.09
C HIS A 94 -0.22 5.63 -15.64
N PRO A 95 0.42 5.50 -16.82
CA PRO A 95 0.70 4.20 -17.45
C PRO A 95 1.67 3.31 -16.64
N SER A 96 2.49 3.90 -15.75
CA SER A 96 3.39 3.12 -14.88
C SER A 96 2.72 2.49 -13.67
N VAL A 97 1.41 2.68 -13.51
CA VAL A 97 0.69 2.15 -12.36
C VAL A 97 0.70 0.61 -12.35
N ASN A 98 1.10 0.05 -11.22
CA ASN A 98 1.08 -1.37 -10.95
C ASN A 98 0.81 -1.63 -9.45
N PRO A 99 0.48 -2.86 -9.06
CA PRO A 99 0.20 -3.19 -7.66
C PRO A 99 1.33 -2.85 -6.68
N SER A 100 2.59 -3.00 -7.07
CA SER A 100 3.75 -2.68 -6.23
C SER A 100 3.80 -1.19 -5.88
N ILE A 101 3.70 -0.32 -6.89
CA ILE A 101 3.67 1.13 -6.69
C ILE A 101 2.49 1.56 -5.82
N LEU A 102 1.32 0.93 -5.99
CA LEU A 102 0.15 1.26 -5.19
C LEU A 102 0.25 0.81 -3.74
N LYS A 103 0.83 -0.37 -3.51
CA LYS A 103 1.13 -0.82 -2.14
C LYS A 103 2.15 0.10 -1.48
N PHE A 104 3.20 0.48 -2.20
CA PHE A 104 4.19 1.44 -1.75
C PHE A 104 3.54 2.75 -1.29
N LEU A 105 2.77 3.38 -2.16
CA LEU A 105 2.10 4.65 -1.86
C LEU A 105 1.07 4.50 -0.73
N GLY A 106 0.33 3.40 -0.69
CA GLY A 106 -0.63 3.11 0.37
C GLY A 106 0.05 2.90 1.72
N PHE A 107 1.15 2.17 1.75
CA PHE A 107 1.93 1.93 2.95
C PHE A 107 2.51 3.24 3.52
N GLU A 108 3.16 4.07 2.70
CA GLU A 108 3.66 5.37 3.16
C GLU A 108 2.53 6.28 3.66
N GLN A 109 1.37 6.24 3.00
CA GLN A 109 0.25 7.10 3.36
C GLN A 109 -0.34 6.78 4.74
N ILE A 110 -0.30 5.55 5.22
CA ILE A 110 -0.78 5.25 6.58
C ILE A 110 0.05 5.98 7.64
N PHE A 111 1.36 6.05 7.49
CA PHE A 111 2.24 6.81 8.40
C PHE A 111 2.04 8.30 8.23
N LYS A 112 1.98 8.78 6.99
CA LYS A 112 1.69 10.19 6.70
C LYS A 112 0.38 10.66 7.35
N ASN A 113 -0.70 9.89 7.21
CA ASN A 113 -1.99 10.24 7.81
C ASN A 113 -1.91 10.20 9.34
N ALA A 114 -1.26 9.20 9.93
CA ALA A 114 -1.07 9.10 11.37
C ALA A 114 -0.33 10.32 11.94
N LEU A 115 0.70 10.78 11.25
CA LEU A 115 1.47 11.97 11.66
C LEU A 115 0.69 13.28 11.56
N THR A 116 -0.35 13.35 10.73
CA THR A 116 -1.21 14.54 10.63
C THR A 116 -2.27 14.61 11.73
N THR A 117 -2.41 13.58 12.55
CA THR A 117 -3.46 13.41 13.57
C THR A 117 -4.89 13.35 13.01
N LEU A 118 -5.08 13.37 11.70
CA LEU A 118 -6.39 13.23 11.09
C LEU A 118 -6.86 11.76 11.17
N PRO A 119 -8.11 11.49 11.55
CA PRO A 119 -8.64 10.13 11.67
C PRO A 119 -9.02 9.55 10.31
N MET A 120 -8.00 9.33 9.47
CA MET A 120 -8.14 8.78 8.12
C MET A 120 -7.25 7.56 7.97
N GLY A 121 -7.83 6.45 7.51
CA GLY A 121 -7.10 5.31 6.99
C GLY A 121 -6.52 5.59 5.60
N CYS A 122 -5.87 4.60 5.00
CA CYS A 122 -5.31 4.74 3.66
C CYS A 122 -6.12 4.02 2.61
N LEU A 123 -6.37 4.71 1.52
CA LEU A 123 -6.93 4.20 0.28
C LEU A 123 -6.22 4.81 -0.91
N LEU A 124 -5.84 4.01 -1.88
CA LEU A 124 -5.38 4.51 -3.16
C LEU A 124 -6.22 3.94 -4.30
N TYR A 125 -6.65 4.83 -5.19
CA TYR A 125 -7.29 4.50 -6.45
C TYR A 125 -6.34 4.77 -7.61
N THR A 126 -6.40 3.93 -8.64
CA THR A 126 -5.71 4.22 -9.87
C THR A 126 -6.27 3.44 -11.04
N SER A 127 -6.06 3.99 -12.22
CA SER A 127 -6.24 3.34 -13.50
C SER A 127 -4.95 3.51 -14.30
N ASP A 128 -4.58 2.50 -15.05
CA ASP A 128 -3.54 2.57 -16.06
C ASP A 128 -4.02 3.31 -17.31
N ALA A 129 -4.96 4.24 -17.17
CA ALA A 129 -5.43 5.06 -18.27
C ALA A 129 -4.23 5.69 -18.95
N ALA A 130 -3.92 5.18 -20.12
CA ALA A 130 -2.99 5.81 -21.04
C ALA A 130 -3.60 7.11 -21.55
N ASP A 131 -2.76 8.10 -21.71
CA ASP A 131 -2.85 9.39 -22.41
C ASP A 131 -4.23 9.85 -22.91
#